data_ffb3e784670d3380b91d2cc18d5e9da3
#
_entry.id   ffb3e784670d3380b91d2cc18d5e9da3
#
_cell.length_a   1.000
_cell.length_b   1.000
_cell.length_c   1.000
_cell.angle_alpha   90.00
_cell.angle_beta   90.00
_cell.angle_gamma   90.00
#
_symmetry.space_group_name_H-M   'P 1'
#
loop_
_entity.id
_entity.type
_entity.pdbx_description
1 polymer ?
#
loop_
_entity_poly.entity_id
_entity_poly.type
_entity_poly.pdbx_seq_one_letter_code
_entity_poly.pdbx_strand_id
1 'polypeptide(L)'
;QPGLWALEEARAEVLAKFELKDKHSEGQEVFTHGYYQGLLIEIGNMKDFTTYIPAQDQNRKFLETPLKDLCRTTQIPQFGWEQMVNRARTVDVIWFNERKMPNSFFEVEHSTDIQNSVTKFCDLQDYHAHFFIVAPANREGQFRKIMERTAFKDVKDRVRFCDYETISRQYDLMCKYKAIEGKI
;
A
#
# COMPACT_ATOMS: atom_id res chain seq x y z
N GLN A 1 -8.66 15.46 -18.44
CA GLN A 1 -7.70 15.10 -17.39
C GLN A 1 -7.58 16.27 -16.43
N PRO A 2 -7.79 16.10 -15.12
CA PRO A 2 -7.49 17.15 -14.16
C PRO A 2 -5.97 17.41 -14.23
N GLY A 3 -5.59 18.67 -14.33
CA GLY A 3 -4.19 19.06 -14.40
C GLY A 3 -3.44 18.73 -13.11
N LEU A 4 -2.10 18.64 -13.19
CA LEU A 4 -1.21 18.28 -12.07
C LEU A 4 -1.47 19.15 -10.81
N TRP A 5 -1.81 20.43 -11.02
CA TRP A 5 -2.12 21.39 -9.94
C TRP A 5 -3.46 21.09 -9.25
N ALA A 6 -4.44 20.50 -9.94
CA ALA A 6 -5.70 20.06 -9.32
C ALA A 6 -5.48 18.86 -8.36
N LEU A 7 -4.50 18.01 -8.66
CA LEU A 7 -4.08 16.91 -7.77
C LEU A 7 -3.29 17.43 -6.57
N GLU A 8 -2.45 18.46 -6.75
CA GLU A 8 -1.72 19.10 -5.65
C GLU A 8 -2.68 19.88 -4.72
N GLU A 9 -3.68 20.53 -5.29
CA GLU A 9 -4.70 21.26 -4.53
C GLU A 9 -5.61 20.32 -3.75
N ALA A 10 -6.05 19.21 -4.35
CA ALA A 10 -6.79 18.15 -3.68
C ALA A 10 -5.97 17.50 -2.55
N ARG A 11 -4.66 17.29 -2.77
CA ARG A 11 -3.73 16.80 -1.75
C ARG A 11 -3.56 17.79 -0.61
N ALA A 12 -3.35 19.07 -0.91
CA ALA A 12 -3.23 20.12 0.11
C ALA A 12 -4.51 20.24 0.93
N GLU A 13 -5.67 20.13 0.30
CA GLU A 13 -6.98 20.13 0.97
C GLU A 13 -7.17 18.90 1.86
N VAL A 14 -6.72 17.72 1.40
CA VAL A 14 -6.73 16.48 2.18
C VAL A 14 -5.79 16.60 3.37
N LEU A 15 -4.55 17.05 3.17
CA LEU A 15 -3.58 17.25 4.27
C LEU A 15 -4.05 18.31 5.26
N ALA A 16 -4.63 19.43 4.80
CA ALA A 16 -5.20 20.45 5.68
C ALA A 16 -6.39 19.91 6.49
N LYS A 17 -7.22 19.05 5.93
CA LYS A 17 -8.27 18.33 6.66
C LYS A 17 -7.71 17.37 7.70
N PHE A 18 -6.51 16.83 7.50
CA PHE A 18 -5.79 16.03 8.49
C PHE A 18 -5.33 16.86 9.69
N GLU A 19 -4.68 17.99 9.45
CA GLU A 19 -4.17 18.87 10.52
C GLU A 19 -5.27 19.46 11.38
N LEU A 20 -6.47 19.66 10.82
CA LEU A 20 -7.64 20.22 11.53
C LEU A 20 -8.46 19.17 12.34
N LYS A 21 -8.22 17.86 12.17
CA LYS A 21 -9.04 16.78 12.75
C LYS A 21 -8.37 15.91 13.80
N ASP A 22 -7.33 16.36 14.46
CA ASP A 22 -6.60 15.63 15.52
C ASP A 22 -7.44 15.26 16.78
N LYS A 23 -8.77 15.20 16.65
CA LYS A 23 -9.69 14.96 17.78
C LYS A 23 -10.68 13.79 17.66
N HIS A 24 -10.71 13.01 16.58
CA HIS A 24 -11.58 11.82 16.49
C HIS A 24 -10.89 10.62 15.82
N SER A 25 -10.45 9.63 16.62
CA SER A 25 -9.51 8.59 16.23
C SER A 25 -9.99 7.55 15.18
N GLU A 26 -11.23 7.05 15.28
CA GLU A 26 -11.67 5.94 14.41
C GLU A 26 -11.93 6.34 12.94
N GLY A 27 -12.55 7.47 12.70
CA GLY A 27 -12.81 7.96 11.34
C GLY A 27 -11.56 8.39 10.60
N GLN A 28 -10.52 8.83 11.32
CA GLN A 28 -9.22 9.21 10.78
C GLN A 28 -8.39 8.00 10.35
N GLU A 29 -8.40 6.91 11.14
CA GLU A 29 -7.67 5.67 10.81
C GLU A 29 -8.16 5.08 9.50
N VAL A 30 -9.46 4.98 9.30
CA VAL A 30 -10.07 4.44 8.08
C VAL A 30 -9.69 5.29 6.86
N PHE A 31 -9.71 6.63 6.98
CA PHE A 31 -9.37 7.51 5.89
C PHE A 31 -7.87 7.43 5.55
N THR A 32 -7.01 7.44 6.56
CA THR A 32 -5.57 7.35 6.37
C THR A 32 -5.17 6.01 5.72
N HIS A 33 -5.74 4.90 6.16
CA HIS A 33 -5.48 3.58 5.59
C HIS A 33 -5.87 3.52 4.10
N GLY A 34 -7.11 3.86 3.75
CA GLY A 34 -7.58 3.88 2.37
C GLY A 34 -6.82 4.85 1.46
N TYR A 35 -6.35 5.98 2.01
CA TYR A 35 -5.53 6.93 1.27
C TYR A 35 -4.20 6.32 0.83
N TYR A 36 -3.47 5.66 1.75
CA TYR A 36 -2.19 5.03 1.40
C TYR A 36 -2.34 3.77 0.55
N GLN A 37 -3.43 3.01 0.73
CA GLN A 37 -3.79 1.96 -0.22
C GLN A 37 -3.97 2.54 -1.65
N GLY A 38 -4.67 3.66 -1.78
CA GLY A 38 -4.87 4.35 -3.06
C GLY A 38 -3.57 4.81 -3.70
N LEU A 39 -2.65 5.43 -2.93
CA LEU A 39 -1.33 5.80 -3.42
C LEU A 39 -0.56 4.59 -3.95
N LEU A 40 -0.57 3.48 -3.22
CA LEU A 40 0.11 2.24 -3.63
C LEU A 40 -0.50 1.64 -4.90
N ILE A 41 -1.82 1.69 -5.06
CA ILE A 41 -2.50 1.25 -6.28
C ILE A 41 -2.04 2.11 -7.47
N GLU A 42 -2.12 3.44 -7.35
CA GLU A 42 -1.73 4.35 -8.41
C GLU A 42 -0.25 4.21 -8.79
N ILE A 43 0.66 4.11 -7.82
CA ILE A 43 2.08 3.85 -8.06
C ILE A 43 2.26 2.51 -8.81
N GLY A 44 1.56 1.46 -8.39
CA GLY A 44 1.60 0.15 -9.05
C GLY A 44 1.12 0.22 -10.49
N ASN A 45 0.01 0.91 -10.73
CA ASN A 45 -0.54 1.14 -12.06
C ASN A 45 0.42 1.91 -12.97
N MET A 46 1.08 2.95 -12.45
CA MET A 46 2.08 3.71 -13.19
C MET A 46 3.34 2.91 -13.53
N LYS A 47 3.63 1.85 -12.76
CA LYS A 47 4.72 0.89 -13.00
C LYS A 47 4.29 -0.34 -13.80
N ASP A 48 3.09 -0.33 -14.38
CA ASP A 48 2.50 -1.40 -15.18
C ASP A 48 2.29 -2.74 -14.45
N PHE A 49 2.18 -2.70 -13.12
CA PHE A 49 1.72 -3.85 -12.36
C PHE A 49 0.20 -4.01 -12.41
N THR A 50 -0.28 -5.24 -12.32
CA THR A 50 -1.68 -5.52 -12.01
C THR A 50 -1.87 -5.38 -10.50
N THR A 51 -2.64 -4.36 -10.08
CA THR A 51 -2.88 -4.04 -8.67
C THR A 51 -4.14 -4.71 -8.16
N TYR A 52 -4.08 -5.19 -6.91
CA TYR A 52 -5.19 -5.85 -6.21
C TYR A 52 -5.29 -5.34 -4.78
N ILE A 53 -6.51 -5.29 -4.25
CA ILE A 53 -6.85 -5.06 -2.84
C ILE A 53 -7.89 -6.07 -2.37
N PRO A 54 -7.94 -6.37 -1.05
CA PRO A 54 -8.92 -7.28 -0.48
C PRO A 54 -10.36 -6.76 -0.59
N ALA A 55 -11.31 -7.69 -0.66
CA ALA A 55 -12.73 -7.39 -0.89
C ALA A 55 -13.32 -6.39 0.12
N GLN A 56 -12.90 -6.48 1.42
CA GLN A 56 -13.38 -5.58 2.47
C GLN A 56 -12.95 -4.12 2.26
N ASP A 57 -11.87 -3.86 1.50
CA ASP A 57 -11.34 -2.52 1.27
C ASP A 57 -11.80 -1.90 -0.06
N GLN A 58 -12.41 -2.68 -0.95
CA GLN A 58 -12.79 -2.26 -2.29
C GLN A 58 -13.71 -1.03 -2.34
N ASN A 59 -14.55 -0.83 -1.33
CA ASN A 59 -15.45 0.32 -1.25
C ASN A 59 -14.86 1.51 -0.46
N ARG A 60 -13.65 1.38 0.11
CA ARG A 60 -12.92 2.54 0.66
C ARG A 60 -12.57 3.50 -0.46
N LYS A 61 -12.38 4.77 -0.12
CA LYS A 61 -12.09 5.80 -1.11
C LYS A 61 -10.65 6.30 -1.01
N PHE A 62 -10.07 6.50 -2.18
CA PHE A 62 -8.91 7.36 -2.39
C PHE A 62 -9.40 8.64 -3.06
N LEU A 63 -9.31 9.76 -2.34
CA LEU A 63 -10.00 10.98 -2.73
C LEU A 63 -11.51 10.69 -2.87
N GLU A 64 -12.10 10.89 -4.04
CA GLU A 64 -13.51 10.62 -4.30
C GLU A 64 -13.77 9.27 -5.01
N THR A 65 -12.71 8.55 -5.38
CA THR A 65 -12.80 7.32 -6.19
C THR A 65 -12.73 6.07 -5.29
N PRO A 66 -13.67 5.13 -5.39
CA PRO A 66 -13.57 3.83 -4.73
C PRO A 66 -12.31 3.08 -5.15
N LEU A 67 -11.62 2.41 -4.21
CA LEU A 67 -10.36 1.72 -4.50
C LEU A 67 -10.52 0.60 -5.55
N LYS A 68 -11.68 -0.06 -5.61
CA LYS A 68 -11.97 -1.07 -6.64
C LYS A 68 -11.91 -0.50 -8.07
N ASP A 69 -12.24 0.78 -8.25
CA ASP A 69 -12.26 1.44 -9.55
C ASP A 69 -10.86 1.92 -9.97
N LEU A 70 -9.91 1.97 -9.02
CA LEU A 70 -8.49 2.25 -9.27
C LEU A 70 -7.71 0.98 -9.56
N CYS A 71 -8.07 -0.16 -8.96
CA CYS A 71 -7.38 -1.42 -9.14
C CYS A 71 -7.51 -1.97 -10.56
N ARG A 72 -6.43 -2.57 -11.07
CA ARG A 72 -6.48 -3.29 -12.34
C ARG A 72 -7.21 -4.64 -12.24
N THR A 73 -7.34 -5.19 -11.03
CA THR A 73 -8.17 -6.37 -10.78
C THR A 73 -8.83 -6.33 -9.40
N THR A 74 -10.09 -6.76 -9.33
CA THR A 74 -10.83 -6.98 -8.07
C THR A 74 -10.79 -8.45 -7.63
N GLN A 75 -10.26 -9.34 -8.48
CA GLN A 75 -10.10 -10.76 -8.19
C GLN A 75 -8.63 -11.11 -8.13
N ILE A 76 -8.24 -11.79 -7.06
CA ILE A 76 -6.84 -12.22 -6.93
C ILE A 76 -6.53 -13.31 -7.94
N PRO A 77 -5.43 -13.21 -8.71
CA PRO A 77 -4.99 -14.28 -9.60
C PRO A 77 -4.67 -15.56 -8.83
N GLN A 78 -4.89 -16.72 -9.46
CA GLN A 78 -4.44 -18.00 -8.91
C GLN A 78 -2.94 -18.17 -9.22
N PHE A 79 -2.08 -17.88 -8.26
CA PHE A 79 -0.62 -17.90 -8.43
C PHE A 79 0.08 -18.99 -7.61
N GLY A 80 -0.67 -19.85 -6.94
CA GLY A 80 -0.10 -20.90 -6.10
C GLY A 80 -1.17 -21.77 -5.44
N TRP A 81 -0.79 -22.47 -4.37
CA TRP A 81 -1.69 -23.28 -3.57
C TRP A 81 -2.77 -22.41 -2.94
N GLU A 82 -3.99 -22.94 -2.85
CA GLU A 82 -5.15 -22.20 -2.37
C GLU A 82 -4.95 -21.57 -0.98
N GLN A 83 -4.28 -22.26 -0.08
CA GLN A 83 -3.94 -21.73 1.26
C GLN A 83 -3.11 -20.45 1.17
N MET A 84 -2.11 -20.42 0.29
CA MET A 84 -1.24 -19.26 0.08
C MET A 84 -2.02 -18.10 -0.57
N VAL A 85 -2.84 -18.41 -1.58
CA VAL A 85 -3.71 -17.41 -2.22
C VAL A 85 -4.71 -16.85 -1.21
N ASN A 86 -5.31 -17.69 -0.35
CA ASN A 86 -6.22 -17.24 0.70
C ASN A 86 -5.52 -16.34 1.73
N ARG A 87 -4.27 -16.64 2.08
CA ARG A 87 -3.47 -15.75 2.93
C ARG A 87 -3.21 -14.42 2.24
N ALA A 88 -2.79 -14.45 1.00
CA ALA A 88 -2.53 -13.23 0.22
C ALA A 88 -3.79 -12.36 0.05
N ARG A 89 -4.99 -12.94 -0.02
CA ARG A 89 -6.26 -12.17 -0.08
C ARG A 89 -6.46 -11.22 1.11
N THR A 90 -5.75 -11.40 2.20
CA THR A 90 -5.84 -10.55 3.40
C THR A 90 -4.78 -9.44 3.43
N VAL A 91 -3.91 -9.36 2.44
CA VAL A 91 -2.87 -8.32 2.32
C VAL A 91 -3.47 -7.05 1.71
N ASP A 92 -3.14 -5.91 2.29
CA ASP A 92 -3.79 -4.63 1.98
C ASP A 92 -3.63 -4.19 0.52
N VAL A 93 -2.44 -4.36 -0.07
CA VAL A 93 -2.21 -4.12 -1.51
C VAL A 93 -1.21 -5.14 -2.05
N ILE A 94 -1.50 -5.69 -3.22
CA ILE A 94 -0.58 -6.58 -3.93
C ILE A 94 -0.35 -6.07 -5.35
N TRP A 95 0.90 -6.10 -5.79
CA TRP A 95 1.28 -5.89 -7.18
C TRP A 95 1.66 -7.21 -7.81
N PHE A 96 1.02 -7.54 -8.93
CA PHE A 96 1.34 -8.70 -9.75
C PHE A 96 2.06 -8.27 -11.02
N ASN A 97 3.06 -9.04 -11.42
CA ASN A 97 3.74 -8.85 -12.69
C ASN A 97 2.88 -9.33 -13.88
N GLU A 98 3.38 -9.17 -15.09
CA GLU A 98 2.72 -9.59 -16.34
C GLU A 98 2.33 -11.07 -16.40
N ARG A 99 3.06 -11.93 -15.66
CA ARG A 99 2.78 -13.37 -15.55
C ARG A 99 1.82 -13.72 -14.41
N LYS A 100 1.19 -12.71 -13.82
CA LYS A 100 0.26 -12.83 -12.67
C LYS A 100 0.90 -13.44 -11.42
N MET A 101 2.24 -13.34 -11.29
CA MET A 101 2.95 -13.71 -10.06
C MET A 101 3.09 -12.51 -9.15
N PRO A 102 3.01 -12.68 -7.82
CA PRO A 102 3.22 -11.59 -6.88
C PRO A 102 4.63 -11.00 -7.05
N ASN A 103 4.70 -9.68 -7.19
CA ASN A 103 5.94 -8.91 -7.19
C ASN A 103 6.16 -8.21 -5.84
N SER A 104 5.10 -7.62 -5.28
CA SER A 104 5.20 -6.88 -4.02
C SER A 104 3.92 -7.01 -3.20
N PHE A 105 4.10 -7.17 -1.90
CA PHE A 105 3.04 -7.20 -0.89
C PHE A 105 3.21 -6.00 0.04
N PHE A 106 2.13 -5.28 0.31
CA PHE A 106 2.13 -4.09 1.16
C PHE A 106 1.08 -4.23 2.26
N GLU A 107 1.46 -3.93 3.50
CA GLU A 107 0.57 -3.77 4.65
C GLU A 107 0.65 -2.33 5.13
N VAL A 108 -0.50 -1.68 5.23
CA VAL A 108 -0.62 -0.28 5.67
C VAL A 108 -0.97 -0.26 7.15
N GLU A 109 -0.04 0.17 7.99
CA GLU A 109 -0.13 0.04 9.45
C GLU A 109 -0.14 1.41 10.13
N HIS A 110 -1.32 1.99 10.32
CA HIS A 110 -1.44 3.26 11.03
C HIS A 110 -1.28 3.09 12.55
N SER A 111 -2.20 2.36 13.17
CA SER A 111 -2.22 2.07 14.62
C SER A 111 -2.27 0.58 14.95
N THR A 112 -2.45 -0.26 13.94
CA THR A 112 -2.60 -1.71 14.03
C THR A 112 -1.30 -2.45 14.36
N ASP A 113 -1.36 -3.77 14.49
CA ASP A 113 -0.23 -4.57 14.94
C ASP A 113 0.70 -4.98 13.78
N ILE A 114 1.82 -4.27 13.64
CA ILE A 114 2.90 -4.58 12.67
C ILE A 114 3.33 -6.06 12.76
N GLN A 115 3.33 -6.67 13.96
CA GLN A 115 3.72 -8.08 14.10
C GLN A 115 2.76 -9.01 13.34
N ASN A 116 1.46 -8.73 13.37
CA ASN A 116 0.48 -9.52 12.64
C ASN A 116 0.72 -9.44 11.12
N SER A 117 1.06 -8.27 10.61
CA SER A 117 1.41 -8.06 9.20
C SER A 117 2.69 -8.79 8.78
N VAL A 118 3.72 -8.75 9.62
CA VAL A 118 4.96 -9.53 9.39
C VAL A 118 4.66 -11.04 9.42
N THR A 119 3.73 -11.50 10.26
CA THR A 119 3.31 -12.93 10.28
C THR A 119 2.67 -13.34 8.95
N LYS A 120 1.87 -12.47 8.31
CA LYS A 120 1.35 -12.74 6.97
C LYS A 120 2.47 -12.92 5.95
N PHE A 121 3.54 -12.13 6.06
CA PHE A 121 4.70 -12.23 5.18
C PHE A 121 5.51 -13.51 5.40
N CYS A 122 5.58 -14.01 6.64
CA CYS A 122 6.16 -15.34 6.92
C CYS A 122 5.41 -16.45 6.18
N ASP A 123 4.07 -16.37 6.12
CA ASP A 123 3.26 -17.35 5.41
C ASP A 123 3.43 -17.25 3.88
N LEU A 124 3.93 -16.14 3.36
CA LEU A 124 4.12 -15.86 1.93
C LEU A 124 5.60 -15.85 1.52
N GLN A 125 6.52 -16.25 2.41
CA GLN A 125 7.97 -16.13 2.21
C GLN A 125 8.53 -16.95 1.04
N ASP A 126 7.84 -18.00 0.62
CA ASP A 126 8.29 -18.86 -0.47
C ASP A 126 8.20 -18.17 -1.86
N TYR A 127 7.43 -17.08 -1.98
CA TYR A 127 7.39 -16.31 -3.20
C TYR A 127 8.60 -15.39 -3.33
N HIS A 128 9.14 -15.29 -4.54
CA HIS A 128 10.19 -14.31 -4.87
C HIS A 128 9.56 -12.91 -5.03
N ALA A 129 9.14 -12.33 -3.91
CA ALA A 129 8.44 -11.06 -3.83
C ALA A 129 9.09 -10.14 -2.79
N HIS A 130 8.77 -8.85 -2.89
CA HIS A 130 9.14 -7.83 -1.91
C HIS A 130 8.02 -7.64 -0.90
N PHE A 131 8.37 -7.42 0.37
CA PHE A 131 7.43 -7.19 1.44
C PHE A 131 7.62 -5.80 2.04
N PHE A 132 6.53 -5.07 2.22
CA PHE A 132 6.59 -3.69 2.72
C PHE A 132 5.60 -3.46 3.86
N ILE A 133 6.08 -2.90 4.96
CA ILE A 133 5.25 -2.28 5.99
C ILE A 133 5.22 -0.78 5.69
N VAL A 134 4.04 -0.24 5.45
CA VAL A 134 3.81 1.17 5.15
C VAL A 134 3.13 1.80 6.35
N ALA A 135 3.83 2.70 7.07
CA ALA A 135 3.38 3.22 8.35
C ALA A 135 3.93 4.63 8.61
N PRO A 136 3.41 5.38 9.61
CA PRO A 136 4.03 6.62 10.04
C PRO A 136 5.48 6.42 10.48
N ALA A 137 6.37 7.41 10.19
CA ALA A 137 7.81 7.32 10.49
C ALA A 137 8.12 7.03 11.98
N ASN A 138 7.29 7.52 12.89
CA ASN A 138 7.46 7.28 14.34
C ASN A 138 7.30 5.79 14.73
N ARG A 139 6.76 4.94 13.86
CA ARG A 139 6.62 3.49 14.08
C ARG A 139 7.82 2.66 13.61
N GLU A 140 8.81 3.26 12.96
CA GLU A 140 9.99 2.55 12.48
C GLU A 140 10.75 1.84 13.62
N GLY A 141 10.87 2.50 14.78
CA GLY A 141 11.49 1.89 15.96
C GLY A 141 10.76 0.64 16.47
N GLN A 142 9.42 0.62 16.40
CA GLN A 142 8.60 -0.56 16.72
C GLN A 142 8.84 -1.68 15.69
N PHE A 143 8.83 -1.35 14.40
CA PHE A 143 9.11 -2.29 13.32
C PHE A 143 10.47 -2.95 13.50
N ARG A 144 11.54 -2.18 13.73
CA ARG A 144 12.91 -2.72 13.95
C ARG A 144 12.94 -3.73 15.10
N LYS A 145 12.35 -3.39 16.26
CA LYS A 145 12.27 -4.32 17.42
C LYS A 145 11.51 -5.62 17.11
N ILE A 146 10.48 -5.56 16.27
CA ILE A 146 9.75 -6.76 15.82
C ILE A 146 10.65 -7.62 14.96
N MET A 147 11.36 -7.01 13.99
CA MET A 147 12.24 -7.74 13.06
C MET A 147 13.46 -8.38 13.71
N GLU A 148 13.87 -7.93 14.91
CA GLU A 148 14.94 -8.56 15.71
C GLU A 148 14.52 -9.90 16.34
N ARG A 149 13.22 -10.21 16.40
CA ARG A 149 12.74 -11.46 16.99
C ARG A 149 13.12 -12.66 16.14
N THR A 150 13.59 -13.71 16.79
CA THR A 150 14.01 -14.96 16.13
C THR A 150 12.92 -15.59 15.25
N ALA A 151 11.64 -15.38 15.62
CA ALA A 151 10.50 -15.86 14.84
C ALA A 151 10.45 -15.30 13.40
N PHE A 152 11.07 -14.15 13.14
CA PHE A 152 11.05 -13.48 11.84
C PHE A 152 12.39 -13.53 11.09
N LYS A 153 13.34 -14.35 11.58
CA LYS A 153 14.70 -14.45 11.01
C LYS A 153 14.73 -14.72 9.51
N ASP A 154 13.79 -15.54 9.02
CA ASP A 154 13.78 -16.00 7.63
C ASP A 154 13.22 -14.94 6.64
N VAL A 155 12.50 -13.93 7.16
CA VAL A 155 11.92 -12.84 6.35
C VAL A 155 12.55 -11.47 6.60
N LYS A 156 13.34 -11.30 7.67
CA LYS A 156 13.81 -9.99 8.14
C LYS A 156 14.54 -9.17 7.08
N ASP A 157 15.34 -9.81 6.23
CA ASP A 157 16.14 -9.14 5.19
C ASP A 157 15.31 -8.81 3.93
N ARG A 158 14.07 -9.29 3.87
CA ARG A 158 13.13 -9.11 2.76
C ARG A 158 12.01 -8.15 3.07
N VAL A 159 11.69 -7.91 4.36
CA VAL A 159 10.66 -6.97 4.79
C VAL A 159 11.28 -5.59 4.95
N ARG A 160 10.71 -4.60 4.27
CA ARG A 160 11.16 -3.21 4.30
C ARG A 160 10.11 -2.32 4.95
N PHE A 161 10.57 -1.34 5.71
CA PHE A 161 9.74 -0.26 6.21
C PHE A 161 9.73 0.90 5.22
N CYS A 162 8.55 1.41 4.90
CA CYS A 162 8.35 2.61 4.10
C CYS A 162 7.46 3.57 4.89
N ASP A 163 7.96 4.75 5.21
CA ASP A 163 7.14 5.76 5.85
C ASP A 163 6.17 6.42 4.84
N TYR A 164 5.13 7.02 5.39
CA TYR A 164 4.07 7.66 4.64
C TYR A 164 4.57 8.80 3.73
N GLU A 165 5.55 9.56 4.20
CA GLU A 165 6.13 10.65 3.41
C GLU A 165 6.87 10.11 2.18
N THR A 166 7.63 9.03 2.35
CA THR A 166 8.33 8.34 1.25
C THR A 166 7.34 7.87 0.18
N ILE A 167 6.22 7.26 0.56
CA ILE A 167 5.19 6.82 -0.40
C ILE A 167 4.56 8.01 -1.12
N SER A 168 4.18 9.06 -0.38
CA SER A 168 3.60 10.28 -0.97
C SER A 168 4.56 10.95 -1.94
N ARG A 169 5.83 11.08 -1.56
CA ARG A 169 6.88 11.66 -2.41
C ARG A 169 7.13 10.83 -3.67
N GLN A 170 7.11 9.50 -3.56
CA GLN A 170 7.25 8.63 -4.72
C GLN A 170 6.08 8.83 -5.70
N TYR A 171 4.86 8.91 -5.20
CA TYR A 171 3.68 9.19 -6.02
C TYR A 171 3.80 10.51 -6.78
N ASP A 172 4.16 11.61 -6.08
CA ASP A 172 4.34 12.93 -6.69
C ASP A 172 5.40 12.93 -7.80
N LEU A 173 6.53 12.29 -7.55
CA LEU A 173 7.60 12.19 -8.55
C LEU A 173 7.16 11.41 -9.79
N MET A 174 6.40 10.33 -9.59
CA MET A 174 5.89 9.53 -10.71
C MET A 174 4.82 10.28 -11.51
N CYS A 175 3.93 11.03 -10.86
CA CYS A 175 2.98 11.90 -11.55
C CYS A 175 3.69 12.94 -12.41
N LYS A 176 4.74 13.59 -11.87
CA LYS A 176 5.57 14.55 -12.62
C LYS A 176 6.25 13.90 -13.83
N TYR A 177 6.82 12.72 -13.64
CA TYR A 177 7.46 11.97 -14.73
C TYR A 177 6.48 11.63 -15.84
N LYS A 178 5.32 11.05 -15.51
CA LYS A 178 4.27 10.72 -16.49
C LYS A 178 3.73 11.95 -17.25
N ALA A 179 3.63 13.09 -16.57
CA ALA A 179 3.21 14.34 -17.20
C ALA A 179 4.23 14.87 -18.24
N ILE A 180 5.52 14.54 -18.07
CA ILE A 180 6.58 14.89 -19.05
C ILE A 180 6.57 13.87 -20.19
N GLU A 181 6.51 12.58 -19.89
CA GLU A 181 6.46 11.49 -20.88
C GLU A 181 5.31 11.67 -21.89
N GLY A 182 4.14 12.08 -21.42
CA GLY A 182 2.97 12.36 -22.28
C GLY A 182 3.08 13.62 -23.16
N LYS A 183 4.20 14.37 -23.10
CA LYS A 183 4.46 15.56 -23.94
C LYS A 183 5.45 15.30 -25.08
N ILE A 184 6.06 14.13 -25.12
CA ILE A 184 6.97 13.66 -26.16
C ILE A 184 6.24 12.72 -27.11
#